data_d442213e007c5757dfcee8bb09a308a3
#
_entry.id   d442213e007c5757dfcee8bb09a308a3
#
_cell.length_a   1.000
_cell.length_b   1.000
_cell.length_c   1.000
_cell.angle_alpha   90.00
_cell.angle_beta   90.00
_cell.angle_gamma   90.00
#
_symmetry.space_group_name_H-M   'P 1'
#
loop_
_entity.id
_entity.type
_entity.pdbx_description
1 polymer ?
#
loop_
_entity_poly.entity_id
_entity_poly.type
_entity_poly.pdbx_seq_one_letter_code
_entity_poly.pdbx_strand_id
1 'polypeptide(L)'
;MQSYLLLFCFALSINLLPGKSSFLGGRLQQNERKAPVALFDGKTPAGWRGYDSTGFPSGFWKIERGELISIKNAGAGAGKAEAVDLITTKTYKNYVLELDFKLTNHANSGILYRVVELKNRPSWHGAPEFQLLDDPAYKAEGLKDIQMSGSDYDMYAAKSKVLKRTGSWNHVKLVVNGNHVEHWLNGVKVVEYTLGSDGWKKRYALSKFASYPEYGKQATGYIALQNHHEEVHFKNIMLQEL
;
A
#
# COMPACT_ATOMS: atom_id res chain seq x y z
N MET A 1 92.57 24.69 -15.20
CA MET A 1 92.32 24.17 -16.54
C MET A 1 91.02 23.39 -16.47
N GLN A 2 89.94 23.99 -16.93
CA GLN A 2 88.58 23.42 -16.86
C GLN A 2 88.20 22.84 -18.22
N SER A 3 87.86 21.54 -18.25
CA SER A 3 87.37 20.86 -19.44
C SER A 3 85.88 20.86 -19.41
N TYR A 4 85.21 21.43 -20.41
CA TYR A 4 83.77 21.37 -20.61
C TYR A 4 83.41 20.12 -21.43
N LEU A 5 82.55 19.31 -20.89
CA LEU A 5 81.96 18.14 -21.55
C LEU A 5 80.55 18.52 -22.09
N LEU A 6 80.42 18.54 -23.40
CA LEU A 6 79.14 18.76 -24.08
C LEU A 6 78.35 17.47 -24.12
N LEU A 7 77.14 17.48 -23.53
CA LEU A 7 76.20 16.40 -23.63
C LEU A 7 75.19 16.72 -24.75
N PHE A 8 75.15 15.86 -25.78
CA PHE A 8 74.12 15.89 -26.83
C PHE A 8 72.90 15.14 -26.36
N CYS A 9 71.77 15.84 -26.17
CA CYS A 9 70.48 15.22 -25.97
C CYS A 9 69.79 14.93 -27.31
N PHE A 10 69.64 13.66 -27.66
CA PHE A 10 68.74 13.21 -28.73
C PHE A 10 67.34 13.27 -28.23
N ALA A 11 66.45 14.12 -28.80
CA ALA A 11 65.02 14.13 -28.55
C ALA A 11 64.35 13.12 -29.48
N LEU A 12 63.85 12.07 -28.90
CA LEU A 12 63.02 11.05 -29.59
C LEU A 12 61.57 11.53 -29.60
N SER A 13 61.09 11.96 -30.77
CA SER A 13 59.70 12.38 -30.97
C SER A 13 58.79 11.12 -31.07
N ILE A 14 58.06 10.84 -30.05
CA ILE A 14 57.03 9.81 -30.08
C ILE A 14 55.73 10.45 -30.59
N ASN A 15 55.33 10.09 -31.82
CA ASN A 15 54.02 10.42 -32.36
C ASN A 15 52.95 9.55 -31.72
N LEU A 16 52.21 10.07 -30.77
CA LEU A 16 50.97 9.44 -30.24
C LEU A 16 49.83 9.75 -31.21
N LEU A 17 49.35 8.71 -31.89
CA LEU A 17 48.09 8.74 -32.62
C LEU A 17 46.92 8.89 -31.62
N PRO A 18 45.91 9.75 -31.89
CA PRO A 18 44.77 9.86 -31.02
C PRO A 18 43.88 8.61 -31.17
N GLY A 19 43.93 7.70 -30.19
CA GLY A 19 42.98 6.61 -30.06
C GLY A 19 41.57 7.17 -29.84
N LYS A 20 40.66 6.92 -30.78
CA LYS A 20 39.24 7.20 -30.59
C LYS A 20 38.71 6.31 -29.48
N SER A 21 38.64 6.82 -28.26
CA SER A 21 37.90 6.21 -27.16
C SER A 21 36.40 6.41 -27.45
N SER A 22 35.75 5.40 -27.99
CA SER A 22 34.31 5.33 -28.07
C SER A 22 33.77 5.05 -26.65
N PHE A 23 33.51 6.11 -25.89
CA PHE A 23 32.67 6.02 -24.71
C PHE A 23 31.28 5.59 -25.17
N LEU A 24 30.97 4.30 -25.09
CA LEU A 24 29.61 3.79 -25.06
C LEU A 24 28.98 4.34 -23.77
N GLY A 25 28.39 5.52 -23.87
CA GLY A 25 27.55 6.10 -22.83
C GLY A 25 26.32 5.19 -22.67
N GLY A 26 26.43 4.20 -21.80
CA GLY A 26 25.27 3.49 -21.28
C GLY A 26 24.40 4.51 -20.58
N ARG A 27 23.37 4.98 -21.27
CA ARG A 27 22.28 5.78 -20.70
C ARG A 27 21.61 4.89 -19.68
N LEU A 28 21.96 5.02 -18.41
CA LEU A 28 21.19 4.47 -17.31
C LEU A 28 19.79 5.02 -17.51
N GLN A 29 18.85 4.17 -17.91
CA GLN A 29 17.42 4.48 -17.85
C GLN A 29 17.11 4.74 -16.38
N GLN A 30 17.17 6.02 -15.98
CA GLN A 30 16.49 6.45 -14.78
C GLN A 30 15.02 6.14 -15.04
N ASN A 31 14.50 5.12 -14.36
CA ASN A 31 13.06 4.88 -14.28
C ASN A 31 12.47 6.17 -13.68
N GLU A 32 11.95 7.05 -14.53
CA GLU A 32 11.27 8.26 -14.06
C GLU A 32 10.07 7.80 -13.23
N ARG A 33 10.15 8.05 -11.92
CA ARG A 33 9.03 7.77 -11.02
C ARG A 33 7.85 8.59 -11.49
N LYS A 34 6.74 7.95 -11.80
CA LYS A 34 5.49 8.62 -12.17
C LYS A 34 5.07 9.56 -11.05
N ALA A 35 4.57 10.73 -11.38
CA ALA A 35 4.01 11.64 -10.38
C ALA A 35 2.81 10.99 -9.68
N PRO A 36 2.58 11.26 -8.38
CA PRO A 36 1.39 10.80 -7.69
C PRO A 36 0.11 11.30 -8.37
N VAL A 37 -0.90 10.43 -8.47
CA VAL A 37 -2.22 10.77 -9.01
C VAL A 37 -3.28 10.61 -7.93
N ALA A 38 -4.30 11.47 -7.95
CA ALA A 38 -5.44 11.33 -7.06
C ALA A 38 -6.29 10.14 -7.50
N LEU A 39 -6.52 9.18 -6.59
CA LEU A 39 -7.51 8.11 -6.77
C LEU A 39 -8.93 8.55 -6.40
N PHE A 40 -9.06 9.65 -5.67
CA PHE A 40 -10.33 10.26 -5.30
C PHE A 40 -10.25 11.77 -5.42
N ASP A 41 -11.18 12.36 -6.15
CA ASP A 41 -11.25 13.80 -6.45
C ASP A 41 -11.99 14.62 -5.38
N GLY A 42 -12.51 13.97 -4.34
CA GLY A 42 -13.33 14.58 -3.30
C GLY A 42 -14.77 14.90 -3.72
N LYS A 43 -15.19 14.55 -4.94
CA LYS A 43 -16.49 14.96 -5.49
C LYS A 43 -17.28 13.82 -6.12
N THR A 44 -16.60 12.92 -6.83
CA THR A 44 -17.23 11.87 -7.62
C THR A 44 -16.72 10.50 -7.26
N PRO A 45 -17.48 9.42 -7.49
CA PRO A 45 -17.03 8.06 -7.30
C PRO A 45 -16.14 7.55 -8.45
N ALA A 46 -15.70 8.41 -9.35
CA ALA A 46 -14.89 8.03 -10.51
C ALA A 46 -13.63 7.25 -10.05
N GLY A 47 -13.39 6.12 -10.67
CA GLY A 47 -12.27 5.23 -10.31
C GLY A 47 -12.59 4.23 -9.19
N TRP A 48 -13.80 4.24 -8.65
CA TRP A 48 -14.25 3.34 -7.58
C TRP A 48 -15.55 2.60 -7.93
N ARG A 49 -15.67 1.37 -7.47
CA ARG A 49 -16.87 0.53 -7.58
C ARG A 49 -16.98 -0.41 -6.39
N GLY A 50 -18.13 -1.02 -6.21
CA GLY A 50 -18.29 -2.08 -5.22
C GLY A 50 -17.50 -3.34 -5.61
N TYR A 51 -17.05 -4.08 -4.60
CA TYR A 51 -16.52 -5.44 -4.79
C TYR A 51 -17.67 -6.34 -5.33
N ASP A 52 -17.34 -7.17 -6.30
CA ASP A 52 -18.30 -8.02 -7.03
C ASP A 52 -19.51 -7.24 -7.63
N SER A 53 -19.25 -5.97 -8.03
CA SER A 53 -20.25 -5.05 -8.58
C SER A 53 -19.66 -4.18 -9.68
N THR A 54 -20.49 -3.65 -10.58
CA THR A 54 -20.06 -2.78 -11.68
C THR A 54 -20.18 -1.28 -11.35
N GLY A 55 -20.90 -0.91 -10.30
CA GLY A 55 -21.18 0.47 -9.94
C GLY A 55 -20.74 0.86 -8.54
N PHE A 56 -20.83 2.17 -8.26
CA PHE A 56 -20.58 2.68 -6.91
C PHE A 56 -21.74 2.25 -5.98
N PRO A 57 -21.43 1.61 -4.83
CA PRO A 57 -22.44 1.06 -3.94
C PRO A 57 -23.00 2.15 -3.01
N SER A 58 -23.84 3.04 -3.53
CA SER A 58 -24.38 4.21 -2.81
C SER A 58 -25.23 3.87 -1.57
N GLY A 59 -25.70 2.64 -1.43
CA GLY A 59 -26.35 2.17 -0.20
C GLY A 59 -25.38 1.85 0.95
N PHE A 60 -24.08 1.74 0.66
CA PHE A 60 -23.01 1.37 1.61
C PHE A 60 -21.94 2.44 1.76
N TRP A 61 -21.83 3.32 0.78
CA TRP A 61 -20.84 4.39 0.72
C TRP A 61 -21.47 5.70 0.25
N LYS A 62 -20.99 6.81 0.79
CA LYS A 62 -21.37 8.15 0.37
C LYS A 62 -20.15 9.05 0.19
N ILE A 63 -20.34 10.12 -0.60
CA ILE A 63 -19.36 11.20 -0.74
C ILE A 63 -19.98 12.46 -0.15
N GLU A 64 -19.33 13.04 0.84
CA GLU A 64 -19.81 14.23 1.52
C GLU A 64 -18.62 15.08 1.98
N ARG A 65 -18.65 16.39 1.71
CA ARG A 65 -17.63 17.37 2.14
C ARG A 65 -16.18 17.02 1.75
N GLY A 66 -16.00 16.40 0.60
CA GLY A 66 -14.67 15.98 0.13
C GLY A 66 -14.18 14.68 0.75
N GLU A 67 -15.02 13.97 1.47
CA GLU A 67 -14.71 12.72 2.13
C GLU A 67 -15.49 11.56 1.49
N LEU A 68 -14.87 10.41 1.38
CA LEU A 68 -15.48 9.13 1.04
C LEU A 68 -15.77 8.42 2.35
N ILE A 69 -17.03 8.05 2.59
CA ILE A 69 -17.51 7.63 3.92
C ILE A 69 -18.25 6.31 3.80
N SER A 70 -17.87 5.30 4.59
CA SER A 70 -18.67 4.09 4.77
C SER A 70 -19.91 4.40 5.62
N ILE A 71 -21.07 3.86 5.22
CA ILE A 71 -22.34 4.14 5.89
C ILE A 71 -22.54 3.14 7.02
N LYS A 72 -22.75 3.66 8.23
CA LYS A 72 -23.00 2.84 9.42
C LYS A 72 -24.28 2.02 9.25
N ASN A 73 -24.21 0.72 9.61
CA ASN A 73 -25.33 -0.22 9.52
C ASN A 73 -25.97 -0.30 8.13
N ALA A 74 -25.25 0.02 7.06
CA ALA A 74 -25.73 -0.13 5.71
C ALA A 74 -26.16 -1.60 5.47
N GLY A 75 -27.36 -1.78 4.92
CA GLY A 75 -27.93 -3.12 4.69
C GLY A 75 -28.59 -3.79 5.91
N ALA A 76 -28.53 -3.22 7.10
CA ALA A 76 -29.08 -3.83 8.32
C ALA A 76 -30.62 -3.98 8.32
N GLY A 77 -31.34 -3.31 7.40
CA GLY A 77 -32.80 -3.37 7.30
C GLY A 77 -33.38 -4.42 6.35
N ALA A 78 -32.56 -5.08 5.53
CA ALA A 78 -32.97 -5.97 4.44
C ALA A 78 -32.44 -7.42 4.60
N GLY A 79 -32.46 -7.97 5.82
CA GLY A 79 -32.06 -9.35 6.04
C GLY A 79 -30.57 -9.61 5.71
N LYS A 80 -29.66 -9.07 6.51
CA LYS A 80 -28.19 -9.29 6.43
C LYS A 80 -27.60 -9.08 5.03
N ALA A 81 -27.85 -7.92 4.39
CA ALA A 81 -27.03 -7.53 3.27
C ALA A 81 -25.59 -7.39 3.78
N GLU A 82 -24.69 -8.22 3.26
CA GLU A 82 -23.27 -8.14 3.58
C GLU A 82 -22.76 -6.74 3.21
N ALA A 83 -21.89 -6.19 4.04
CA ALA A 83 -21.24 -4.92 3.72
C ALA A 83 -20.49 -5.04 2.40
N VAL A 84 -20.52 -3.97 1.59
CA VAL A 84 -19.86 -3.95 0.29
C VAL A 84 -18.61 -3.13 0.38
N ASP A 85 -17.45 -3.77 0.21
CA ASP A 85 -16.16 -3.09 0.10
C ASP A 85 -16.11 -2.24 -1.17
N LEU A 86 -15.41 -1.13 -1.09
CA LEU A 86 -15.17 -0.27 -2.22
C LEU A 86 -13.81 -0.59 -2.83
N ILE A 87 -13.76 -0.91 -4.13
CA ILE A 87 -12.51 -1.24 -4.82
C ILE A 87 -12.22 -0.25 -5.94
N THR A 88 -10.93 -0.08 -6.27
CA THR A 88 -10.52 0.67 -7.46
C THR A 88 -11.03 0.01 -8.74
N THR A 89 -11.27 0.77 -9.80
CA THR A 89 -11.65 0.21 -11.12
C THR A 89 -10.45 -0.33 -11.89
N LYS A 90 -9.22 0.04 -11.49
CA LYS A 90 -7.96 -0.42 -12.07
C LYS A 90 -7.18 -1.25 -11.06
N THR A 91 -6.38 -2.17 -11.55
CA THR A 91 -5.44 -2.95 -10.75
C THR A 91 -4.07 -2.29 -10.73
N TYR A 92 -3.31 -2.52 -9.64
CA TYR A 92 -1.98 -1.97 -9.43
C TYR A 92 -1.02 -3.08 -9.00
N LYS A 93 0.27 -2.94 -9.36
CA LYS A 93 1.31 -3.91 -9.04
C LYS A 93 2.31 -3.37 -8.03
N ASN A 94 2.99 -2.30 -8.40
CA ASN A 94 4.01 -1.64 -7.57
C ASN A 94 3.58 -0.18 -7.37
N TYR A 95 3.44 0.25 -6.13
CA TYR A 95 2.96 1.59 -5.84
C TYR A 95 3.23 2.02 -4.40
N VAL A 96 3.16 3.32 -4.20
CA VAL A 96 2.95 3.96 -2.91
C VAL A 96 1.53 4.50 -2.90
N LEU A 97 0.72 4.07 -1.94
CA LEU A 97 -0.60 4.61 -1.65
C LEU A 97 -0.49 5.47 -0.40
N GLU A 98 -1.00 6.69 -0.46
CA GLU A 98 -1.14 7.57 0.71
C GLU A 98 -2.59 8.00 0.83
N LEU A 99 -3.11 8.03 2.06
CA LEU A 99 -4.46 8.53 2.34
C LEU A 99 -4.59 8.97 3.79
N ASP A 100 -5.59 9.81 4.04
CA ASP A 100 -6.03 10.14 5.40
C ASP A 100 -7.32 9.38 5.74
N PHE A 101 -7.40 8.87 6.97
CA PHE A 101 -8.61 8.25 7.50
C PHE A 101 -8.97 8.79 8.88
N LYS A 102 -10.26 8.71 9.22
CA LYS A 102 -10.79 9.11 10.51
C LYS A 102 -11.80 8.05 10.97
N LEU A 103 -11.55 7.49 12.15
CA LEU A 103 -12.41 6.48 12.77
C LEU A 103 -13.48 7.15 13.63
N THR A 104 -14.68 6.60 13.63
CA THR A 104 -15.72 6.86 14.65
C THR A 104 -15.56 5.89 15.82
N ASN A 105 -16.36 6.05 16.87
CA ASN A 105 -16.34 5.13 18.00
C ASN A 105 -16.71 3.71 17.54
N HIS A 106 -15.92 2.74 17.98
CA HIS A 106 -16.07 1.33 17.65
C HIS A 106 -15.95 1.01 16.13
N ALA A 107 -15.25 1.87 15.39
CA ALA A 107 -15.08 1.66 13.94
C ALA A 107 -14.11 0.54 13.64
N ASN A 108 -14.44 -0.21 12.56
CA ASN A 108 -13.63 -1.24 11.95
C ASN A 108 -13.63 -1.05 10.44
N SER A 109 -12.45 -1.05 9.84
CA SER A 109 -12.22 -0.96 8.42
C SER A 109 -10.81 -1.45 8.11
N GLY A 110 -10.44 -1.46 6.83
CA GLY A 110 -9.10 -1.84 6.37
C GLY A 110 -8.81 -1.32 4.97
N ILE A 111 -7.52 -1.30 4.64
CA ILE A 111 -7.06 -1.09 3.28
C ILE A 111 -6.51 -2.42 2.79
N LEU A 112 -7.27 -3.07 1.90
CA LEU A 112 -6.83 -4.33 1.31
C LEU A 112 -6.07 -4.04 0.02
N TYR A 113 -5.02 -4.80 -0.22
CA TYR A 113 -4.17 -4.65 -1.41
C TYR A 113 -3.96 -5.98 -2.11
N ARG A 114 -3.71 -5.91 -3.43
CA ARG A 114 -3.68 -7.08 -4.32
C ARG A 114 -5.00 -7.86 -4.33
N VAL A 115 -6.10 -7.15 -4.17
CA VAL A 115 -7.44 -7.74 -4.16
C VAL A 115 -7.74 -8.33 -5.53
N VAL A 116 -8.28 -9.54 -5.53
CA VAL A 116 -8.92 -10.17 -6.69
C VAL A 116 -10.35 -10.54 -6.33
N GLU A 117 -11.24 -10.46 -7.30
CA GLU A 117 -12.63 -10.83 -7.09
C GLU A 117 -12.75 -12.35 -7.14
N LEU A 118 -13.11 -12.93 -6.02
CA LEU A 118 -13.34 -14.36 -5.85
C LEU A 118 -14.85 -14.60 -5.77
N LYS A 119 -15.38 -15.37 -6.71
CA LYS A 119 -16.83 -15.63 -6.79
C LYS A 119 -17.39 -16.11 -5.44
N ASN A 120 -18.41 -15.43 -4.93
CA ASN A 120 -19.09 -15.73 -3.68
C ASN A 120 -18.16 -15.76 -2.45
N ARG A 121 -17.10 -14.93 -2.44
CA ARG A 121 -16.19 -14.81 -1.31
C ARG A 121 -15.89 -13.35 -1.03
N PRO A 122 -15.74 -12.95 0.24
CA PRO A 122 -15.35 -11.58 0.58
C PRO A 122 -13.91 -11.26 0.11
N SER A 123 -13.63 -10.00 -0.07
CA SER A 123 -12.36 -9.46 -0.59
C SER A 123 -11.13 -9.93 0.21
N TRP A 124 -11.25 -10.01 1.54
CA TRP A 124 -10.17 -10.38 2.46
C TRP A 124 -9.74 -11.86 2.39
N HIS A 125 -10.49 -12.73 1.70
CA HIS A 125 -10.06 -14.13 1.50
C HIS A 125 -8.78 -14.24 0.66
N GLY A 126 -8.55 -13.29 -0.25
CA GLY A 126 -7.39 -13.32 -1.14
C GLY A 126 -6.35 -12.25 -0.86
N ALA A 127 -6.66 -11.24 -0.05
CA ALA A 127 -5.91 -10.00 0.03
C ALA A 127 -5.36 -9.72 1.43
N PRO A 128 -4.07 -9.34 1.57
CA PRO A 128 -3.53 -8.78 2.80
C PRO A 128 -4.20 -7.44 3.13
N GLU A 129 -4.25 -7.10 4.43
CA GLU A 129 -5.00 -5.96 4.95
C GLU A 129 -4.16 -5.09 5.88
N PHE A 130 -4.06 -3.81 5.57
CA PHE A 130 -3.65 -2.79 6.52
C PHE A 130 -4.85 -2.44 7.41
N GLN A 131 -4.85 -2.90 8.67
CA GLN A 131 -5.99 -2.74 9.59
C GLN A 131 -6.20 -1.30 10.05
N LEU A 132 -7.47 -0.89 10.11
CA LEU A 132 -7.94 0.40 10.63
C LEU A 132 -9.03 0.16 11.65
N LEU A 133 -8.73 0.37 12.95
CA LEU A 133 -9.59 -0.06 14.04
C LEU A 133 -9.63 0.98 15.17
N ASP A 134 -10.74 1.10 15.85
CA ASP A 134 -10.78 1.79 17.15
C ASP A 134 -10.14 0.89 18.21
N ASP A 135 -8.79 0.93 18.24
CA ASP A 135 -7.97 0.02 19.05
C ASP A 135 -8.43 -0.11 20.51
N PRO A 136 -8.77 0.99 21.24
CA PRO A 136 -9.21 0.89 22.63
C PRO A 136 -10.48 0.03 22.79
N ALA A 137 -11.47 0.20 21.90
CA ALA A 137 -12.73 -0.54 21.97
C ALA A 137 -12.49 -2.04 21.74
N TYR A 138 -11.82 -2.38 20.68
CA TYR A 138 -11.58 -3.78 20.31
C TYR A 138 -10.55 -4.48 21.20
N LYS A 139 -9.62 -3.73 21.80
CA LYS A 139 -8.72 -4.27 22.82
C LYS A 139 -9.48 -4.70 24.07
N ALA A 140 -10.49 -3.92 24.47
CA ALA A 140 -11.39 -4.26 25.58
C ALA A 140 -12.22 -5.52 25.31
N GLU A 141 -12.50 -5.83 24.03
CA GLU A 141 -13.17 -7.06 23.57
C GLU A 141 -12.23 -8.25 23.39
N GLY A 142 -10.95 -8.09 23.69
CA GLY A 142 -9.95 -9.16 23.70
C GLY A 142 -9.22 -9.39 22.40
N LEU A 143 -9.33 -8.51 21.39
CA LEU A 143 -8.50 -8.60 20.18
C LEU A 143 -7.01 -8.46 20.53
N LYS A 144 -6.19 -9.20 19.80
CA LYS A 144 -4.74 -9.25 20.00
C LYS A 144 -4.04 -8.12 19.26
N ASP A 145 -2.80 -7.80 19.66
CA ASP A 145 -1.99 -6.73 19.02
C ASP A 145 -1.79 -6.97 17.50
N ILE A 146 -1.78 -8.22 17.05
CA ILE A 146 -1.68 -8.60 15.64
C ILE A 146 -2.93 -8.23 14.81
N GLN A 147 -3.99 -7.77 15.47
CA GLN A 147 -5.28 -7.42 14.88
C GLN A 147 -5.59 -5.92 15.03
N MET A 148 -4.66 -5.13 15.61
CA MET A 148 -4.83 -3.69 15.86
C MET A 148 -4.44 -2.85 14.65
N SER A 149 -4.80 -1.57 14.69
CA SER A 149 -4.50 -0.62 13.60
C SER A 149 -3.03 -0.61 13.20
N GLY A 150 -2.80 -0.57 11.90
CA GLY A 150 -1.48 -0.59 11.28
C GLY A 150 -0.90 -1.98 11.09
N SER A 151 -1.45 -3.03 11.71
CA SER A 151 -1.03 -4.42 11.47
C SER A 151 -1.32 -4.86 10.03
N ASP A 152 -0.57 -5.83 9.51
CA ASP A 152 -1.07 -6.74 8.49
C ASP A 152 -1.91 -7.76 9.25
N TYR A 153 -3.24 -7.60 9.17
CA TYR A 153 -4.21 -8.26 10.04
C TYR A 153 -3.94 -9.76 10.17
N ASP A 154 -3.85 -10.24 11.41
CA ASP A 154 -3.59 -11.63 11.78
C ASP A 154 -2.27 -12.23 11.25
N MET A 155 -1.40 -11.39 10.62
CA MET A 155 -0.11 -11.80 10.06
C MET A 155 1.07 -11.11 10.76
N TYR A 156 1.06 -9.77 10.87
CA TYR A 156 2.14 -9.00 11.47
C TYR A 156 1.60 -7.88 12.35
N ALA A 157 1.90 -7.93 13.64
CA ALA A 157 1.54 -6.86 14.57
C ALA A 157 2.30 -5.56 14.24
N ALA A 158 1.62 -4.42 14.39
CA ALA A 158 2.26 -3.12 14.33
C ALA A 158 3.29 -2.97 15.47
N LYS A 159 4.52 -2.57 15.12
CA LYS A 159 5.64 -2.44 16.08
C LYS A 159 5.51 -1.23 17.00
N SER A 160 4.68 -0.25 16.64
CA SER A 160 4.49 1.00 17.38
C SER A 160 3.02 1.39 17.40
N LYS A 161 2.56 1.86 18.56
CA LYS A 161 1.20 2.36 18.75
C LYS A 161 1.18 3.87 18.50
N VAL A 162 0.91 4.27 17.28
CA VAL A 162 0.93 5.67 16.85
C VAL A 162 -0.42 6.15 16.30
N LEU A 163 -1.47 5.36 16.48
CA LEU A 163 -2.84 5.72 16.14
C LEU A 163 -3.26 6.92 17.00
N LYS A 164 -3.83 7.95 16.40
CA LYS A 164 -4.44 9.07 17.09
C LYS A 164 -5.81 8.66 17.61
N ARG A 165 -6.29 9.40 18.62
CA ARG A 165 -7.62 9.17 19.23
C ARG A 165 -8.72 9.16 18.17
N THR A 166 -9.76 8.40 18.41
CA THR A 166 -11.01 8.36 17.63
C THR A 166 -11.53 9.78 17.36
N GLY A 167 -12.03 10.03 16.16
CA GLY A 167 -12.44 11.34 15.66
C GLY A 167 -11.31 12.20 15.09
N SER A 168 -10.05 11.78 15.20
CA SER A 168 -8.90 12.49 14.63
C SER A 168 -8.50 11.90 13.27
N TRP A 169 -7.99 12.75 12.38
CA TRP A 169 -7.39 12.31 11.12
C TRP A 169 -6.04 11.63 11.35
N ASN A 170 -5.89 10.45 10.82
CA ASN A 170 -4.66 9.66 10.74
C ASN A 170 -4.18 9.61 9.29
N HIS A 171 -2.90 9.43 9.09
CA HIS A 171 -2.27 9.30 7.78
C HIS A 171 -1.67 7.91 7.58
N VAL A 172 -1.99 7.29 6.46
CA VAL A 172 -1.43 6.02 6.01
C VAL A 172 -0.49 6.26 4.83
N LYS A 173 0.66 5.58 4.85
CA LYS A 173 1.41 5.28 3.63
C LYS A 173 1.61 3.76 3.54
N LEU A 174 1.12 3.17 2.46
CA LEU A 174 1.30 1.76 2.11
C LEU A 174 2.23 1.66 0.91
N VAL A 175 3.35 0.96 1.08
CA VAL A 175 4.29 0.67 -0.01
C VAL A 175 4.13 -0.79 -0.42
N VAL A 176 3.88 -1.02 -1.70
CA VAL A 176 3.87 -2.35 -2.32
C VAL A 176 4.84 -2.31 -3.49
N ASN A 177 5.98 -3.00 -3.36
CA ASN A 177 7.02 -3.04 -4.39
C ASN A 177 7.53 -4.48 -4.60
N GLY A 178 7.10 -5.13 -5.67
CA GLY A 178 7.27 -6.56 -5.80
C GLY A 178 6.63 -7.27 -4.61
N ASN A 179 7.35 -8.14 -3.95
CA ASN A 179 6.88 -8.82 -2.75
C ASN A 179 7.18 -8.06 -1.45
N HIS A 180 7.90 -6.94 -1.52
CA HIS A 180 8.18 -6.11 -0.36
C HIS A 180 6.98 -5.21 -0.04
N VAL A 181 6.55 -5.21 1.23
CA VAL A 181 5.41 -4.43 1.73
C VAL A 181 5.82 -3.67 2.99
N GLU A 182 5.42 -2.39 3.05
CA GLU A 182 5.57 -1.56 4.24
C GLU A 182 4.25 -0.90 4.61
N HIS A 183 3.88 -0.96 5.88
CA HIS A 183 2.81 -0.17 6.46
C HIS A 183 3.41 0.98 7.28
N TRP A 184 2.96 2.19 6.98
CA TRP A 184 3.32 3.41 7.71
C TRP A 184 2.07 4.06 8.26
N LEU A 185 2.05 4.34 9.54
CA LEU A 185 0.96 5.03 10.22
C LEU A 185 1.49 6.29 10.89
N ASN A 186 0.92 7.45 10.56
CA ASN A 186 1.32 8.75 11.09
C ASN A 186 2.84 9.03 10.99
N GLY A 187 3.45 8.64 9.85
CA GLY A 187 4.87 8.86 9.57
C GLY A 187 5.83 7.81 10.16
N VAL A 188 5.32 6.82 10.88
CA VAL A 188 6.13 5.73 11.48
C VAL A 188 5.90 4.43 10.72
N LYS A 189 6.99 3.77 10.30
CA LYS A 189 6.90 2.41 9.72
C LYS A 189 6.57 1.41 10.81
N VAL A 190 5.34 0.88 10.79
CA VAL A 190 4.80 -0.02 11.81
C VAL A 190 4.89 -1.49 11.44
N VAL A 191 4.86 -1.81 10.15
CA VAL A 191 5.01 -3.18 9.62
C VAL A 191 5.92 -3.15 8.40
N GLU A 192 6.73 -4.19 8.24
CA GLU A 192 7.54 -4.44 7.05
C GLU A 192 7.72 -5.94 6.87
N TYR A 193 7.48 -6.45 5.66
CA TYR A 193 7.66 -7.87 5.36
C TYR A 193 7.84 -8.13 3.85
N THR A 194 8.21 -9.36 3.54
CA THR A 194 8.28 -9.86 2.16
C THR A 194 7.29 -11.01 1.99
N LEU A 195 6.29 -10.83 1.14
CA LEU A 195 5.31 -11.86 0.76
C LEU A 195 6.03 -13.10 0.23
N GLY A 196 5.59 -14.29 0.66
CA GLY A 196 6.14 -15.55 0.23
C GLY A 196 7.53 -15.90 0.79
N SER A 197 8.14 -15.05 1.64
CA SER A 197 9.35 -15.42 2.39
C SER A 197 9.06 -16.56 3.39
N ASP A 198 10.09 -17.24 3.87
CA ASP A 198 9.92 -18.32 4.86
C ASP A 198 9.30 -17.79 6.16
N GLY A 199 9.63 -16.56 6.57
CA GLY A 199 8.99 -15.91 7.71
C GLY A 199 7.51 -15.66 7.49
N TRP A 200 7.12 -15.21 6.28
CA TRP A 200 5.73 -15.02 5.90
C TRP A 200 4.97 -16.35 5.86
N LYS A 201 5.54 -17.39 5.23
CA LYS A 201 4.92 -18.74 5.14
C LYS A 201 4.64 -19.34 6.52
N LYS A 202 5.58 -19.18 7.46
CA LYS A 202 5.39 -19.65 8.85
C LYS A 202 4.21 -18.93 9.52
N ARG A 203 4.09 -17.61 9.35
CA ARG A 203 2.96 -16.84 9.91
C ARG A 203 1.64 -17.20 9.25
N TYR A 204 1.61 -17.28 7.92
CA TYR A 204 0.45 -17.72 7.16
C TYR A 204 -0.11 -19.04 7.67
N ALA A 205 0.76 -20.03 7.87
CA ALA A 205 0.37 -21.36 8.36
C ALA A 205 -0.26 -21.34 9.78
N LEU A 206 0.03 -20.31 10.58
CA LEU A 206 -0.49 -20.13 11.95
C LEU A 206 -1.68 -19.16 12.02
N SER A 207 -1.97 -18.42 10.94
CA SER A 207 -3.04 -17.43 10.87
C SER A 207 -4.37 -18.06 10.47
N LYS A 208 -5.47 -17.29 10.64
CA LYS A 208 -6.78 -17.67 10.09
C LYS A 208 -6.74 -17.88 8.57
N PHE A 209 -5.79 -17.25 7.89
CA PHE A 209 -5.68 -17.29 6.44
C PHE A 209 -5.14 -18.62 5.88
N ALA A 210 -4.61 -19.50 6.71
CA ALA A 210 -4.16 -20.84 6.28
C ALA A 210 -5.26 -21.64 5.56
N SER A 211 -6.54 -21.33 5.85
CA SER A 211 -7.70 -21.93 5.20
C SER A 211 -8.06 -21.30 3.85
N TYR A 212 -7.38 -20.21 3.46
CA TYR A 212 -7.67 -19.46 2.21
C TYR A 212 -6.50 -19.56 1.24
N PRO A 213 -6.54 -20.51 0.29
CA PRO A 213 -5.39 -20.81 -0.57
C PRO A 213 -5.01 -19.65 -1.50
N GLU A 214 -5.91 -18.69 -1.74
CA GLU A 214 -5.65 -17.52 -2.60
C GLU A 214 -4.98 -16.35 -1.87
N TYR A 215 -4.91 -16.40 -0.53
CA TYR A 215 -4.39 -15.29 0.28
C TYR A 215 -2.93 -14.93 -0.07
N GLY A 216 -2.72 -13.67 -0.42
CA GLY A 216 -1.39 -13.10 -0.69
C GLY A 216 -0.69 -13.63 -1.94
N LYS A 217 -1.34 -14.42 -2.80
CA LYS A 217 -0.71 -15.01 -4.00
C LYS A 217 -0.62 -14.07 -5.20
N GLN A 218 -1.45 -13.03 -5.23
CA GLN A 218 -1.55 -12.17 -6.39
C GLN A 218 -0.41 -11.14 -6.42
N ALA A 219 0.22 -10.97 -7.60
CA ALA A 219 1.24 -9.93 -7.79
C ALA A 219 0.64 -8.57 -8.18
N THR A 220 -0.57 -8.58 -8.73
CA THR A 220 -1.33 -7.42 -9.19
C THR A 220 -2.77 -7.57 -8.73
N GLY A 221 -3.40 -6.48 -8.31
CA GLY A 221 -4.81 -6.53 -7.88
C GLY A 221 -5.38 -5.14 -7.63
N TYR A 222 -6.65 -5.11 -7.28
CA TYR A 222 -7.32 -3.89 -6.87
C TYR A 222 -6.86 -3.45 -5.47
N ILE A 223 -7.10 -2.19 -5.15
CA ILE A 223 -7.02 -1.66 -3.80
C ILE A 223 -8.44 -1.55 -3.29
N ALA A 224 -8.71 -2.04 -2.07
CA ALA A 224 -10.02 -1.92 -1.46
C ALA A 224 -9.99 -1.09 -0.18
N LEU A 225 -11.10 -0.40 0.08
CA LEU A 225 -11.45 0.16 1.37
C LEU A 225 -12.58 -0.71 1.94
N GLN A 226 -12.34 -1.30 3.10
CA GLN A 226 -13.29 -2.22 3.70
C GLN A 226 -14.46 -1.48 4.33
N ASN A 227 -15.68 -1.99 4.13
CA ASN A 227 -16.86 -1.62 4.89
C ASN A 227 -17.19 -2.77 5.85
N HIS A 228 -17.09 -2.51 7.15
CA HIS A 228 -17.41 -3.49 8.19
C HIS A 228 -18.62 -3.04 9.02
N HIS A 229 -19.59 -2.39 8.39
CA HIS A 229 -20.83 -1.83 8.94
C HIS A 229 -20.66 -0.59 9.84
N GLU A 230 -19.45 -0.09 10.05
CA GLU A 230 -19.18 1.12 10.83
C GLU A 230 -18.85 2.30 9.91
N GLU A 231 -19.00 3.51 10.45
CA GLU A 231 -18.67 4.73 9.75
C GLU A 231 -17.17 5.03 9.87
N VAL A 232 -16.50 5.04 8.72
CA VAL A 232 -15.10 5.46 8.57
C VAL A 232 -15.00 6.45 7.43
N HIS A 233 -14.19 7.49 7.62
CA HIS A 233 -14.00 8.55 6.65
C HIS A 233 -12.63 8.45 6.00
N PHE A 234 -12.55 8.70 4.68
CA PHE A 234 -11.33 8.70 3.90
C PHE A 234 -11.25 9.95 3.03
N LYS A 235 -10.06 10.51 2.86
CA LYS A 235 -9.75 11.60 1.93
C LYS A 235 -8.30 11.58 1.49
N ASN A 236 -7.93 12.50 0.58
CA ASN A 236 -6.55 12.67 0.11
C ASN A 236 -5.93 11.36 -0.39
N ILE A 237 -6.72 10.56 -1.11
CA ILE A 237 -6.29 9.24 -1.59
C ILE A 237 -5.44 9.44 -2.82
N MET A 238 -4.13 9.26 -2.67
CA MET A 238 -3.11 9.47 -3.69
C MET A 238 -2.35 8.18 -3.96
N LEU A 239 -2.00 7.93 -5.22
CA LEU A 239 -1.21 6.77 -5.62
C LEU A 239 -0.07 7.18 -6.54
N GLN A 240 1.12 6.68 -6.26
CA GLN A 240 2.29 6.77 -7.13
C GLN A 240 2.69 5.37 -7.57
N GLU A 241 2.63 5.09 -8.87
CA GLU A 241 3.19 3.84 -9.42
C GLU A 241 4.73 3.88 -9.38
N LEU A 242 5.34 2.73 -9.00
CA LEU A 242 6.80 2.55 -8.87
C LEU A 242 7.40 1.85 -10.09
#